data_0297295279f82dafdc3e16fccb324c63
#
_entry.id   0297295279f82dafdc3e16fccb324c63
#
_cell.length_a   1.000
_cell.length_b   1.000
_cell.length_c   1.000
_cell.angle_alpha   90.00
_cell.angle_beta   90.00
_cell.angle_gamma   90.00
#
_symmetry.space_group_name_H-M   'P 1'
#
loop_
_entity.id
_entity.type
_entity.pdbx_description
1 polymer ?
#
loop_
_entity_poly.entity_id
_entity_poly.type
_entity_poly.pdbx_seq_one_letter_code
_entity_poly.pdbx_strand_id
1 'polypeptide(L)'
;MEHLNYEQKTEDNKYNAALSKYNVHLQDEEIQAKVAHLIANKVSENDTLEVKKLLFNCIDLTTLKTTDSEESVLRFTERVNDFEDKFPDLKNVAAICVYPNFANIVSQSLEVEEVGIACVSAGFPSSQTFTEVKIAETAMALHEGATEIDIVISVGKFLSGDYEGMCDDCLLYTSPSPRDPKT
;
A
#
# COMPACT_ATOMS: atom_id res chain seq x y z
N MET A 1 -23.19 31.36 15.37
CA MET A 1 -22.28 30.18 15.40
C MET A 1 -23.11 29.03 15.93
N GLU A 2 -23.71 28.27 15.06
CA GLU A 2 -24.41 27.05 15.42
C GLU A 2 -23.36 25.98 15.71
N HIS A 3 -23.39 25.47 16.93
CA HIS A 3 -22.63 24.28 17.29
C HIS A 3 -23.20 23.09 16.52
N LEU A 4 -22.46 22.60 15.55
CA LEU A 4 -22.71 21.30 14.95
C LEU A 4 -22.60 20.24 16.07
N ASN A 5 -23.73 19.83 16.62
CA ASN A 5 -23.83 18.65 17.45
C ASN A 5 -23.58 17.44 16.55
N TYR A 6 -22.37 16.91 16.59
CA TYR A 6 -22.11 15.54 16.14
C TYR A 6 -22.76 14.61 17.18
N GLU A 7 -24.04 14.33 17.00
CA GLU A 7 -24.64 13.17 17.64
C GLU A 7 -23.92 11.95 17.10
N GLN A 8 -23.09 11.34 17.96
CA GLN A 8 -22.56 10.01 17.71
C GLN A 8 -23.78 9.11 17.46
N LYS A 9 -24.00 8.71 16.22
CA LYS A 9 -24.85 7.59 15.88
C LYS A 9 -24.20 6.33 16.44
N THR A 10 -24.51 6.03 17.69
CA THR A 10 -24.28 4.71 18.29
C THR A 10 -25.32 3.74 17.75
N GLU A 11 -25.43 3.59 16.44
CA GLU A 11 -26.09 2.45 15.85
C GLU A 11 -25.13 1.27 15.99
N ASP A 12 -25.71 0.14 16.37
CA ASP A 12 -25.08 -1.19 16.51
C ASP A 12 -24.60 -1.62 15.12
N ASN A 13 -23.45 -1.08 14.72
CA ASN A 13 -22.97 -1.21 13.37
C ASN A 13 -22.01 -2.42 13.31
N LYS A 14 -21.99 -3.10 12.17
CA LYS A 14 -21.14 -4.28 11.89
C LYS A 14 -19.66 -4.09 12.26
N TYR A 15 -19.16 -2.86 12.20
CA TYR A 15 -17.77 -2.52 12.53
C TYR A 15 -17.54 -2.53 14.04
N ASN A 16 -18.46 -1.99 14.85
CA ASN A 16 -18.39 -2.07 16.30
C ASN A 16 -18.45 -3.52 16.78
N ALA A 17 -19.31 -4.35 16.18
CA ALA A 17 -19.38 -5.78 16.44
C ALA A 17 -18.08 -6.51 16.03
N ALA A 18 -17.41 -6.10 14.97
CA ALA A 18 -16.13 -6.65 14.58
C ALA A 18 -15.00 -6.23 15.54
N LEU A 19 -14.93 -4.95 15.90
CA LEU A 19 -13.93 -4.40 16.81
C LEU A 19 -14.05 -4.96 18.22
N SER A 20 -15.29 -5.24 18.69
CA SER A 20 -15.52 -5.82 20.02
C SER A 20 -14.89 -7.20 20.23
N LYS A 21 -14.49 -7.89 19.16
CA LYS A 21 -13.78 -9.18 19.23
C LYS A 21 -12.31 -9.04 19.59
N TYR A 22 -11.78 -7.84 19.58
CA TYR A 22 -10.37 -7.56 19.81
C TYR A 22 -10.20 -6.63 21.02
N ASN A 23 -9.08 -6.77 21.72
CA ASN A 23 -8.70 -5.80 22.74
C ASN A 23 -8.15 -4.55 22.05
N VAL A 24 -8.93 -3.47 22.06
CA VAL A 24 -8.55 -2.17 21.49
C VAL A 24 -7.83 -1.25 22.48
N HIS A 25 -7.68 -1.70 23.74
CA HIS A 25 -7.04 -0.95 24.84
C HIS A 25 -5.67 -1.56 25.18
N LEU A 26 -4.88 -1.85 24.15
CA LEU A 26 -3.51 -2.34 24.35
C LEU A 26 -2.64 -1.25 24.98
N GLN A 27 -1.80 -1.65 25.94
CA GLN A 27 -0.81 -0.76 26.53
C GLN A 27 0.54 -0.94 25.82
N ASP A 28 1.30 0.14 25.70
CA ASP A 28 2.59 0.13 24.99
C ASP A 28 3.55 -0.89 25.61
N GLU A 29 3.55 -1.02 26.96
CA GLU A 29 4.40 -1.95 27.68
C GLU A 29 4.07 -3.42 27.34
N GLU A 30 2.79 -3.76 27.15
CA GLU A 30 2.37 -5.11 26.74
C GLU A 30 2.86 -5.42 25.31
N ILE A 31 2.75 -4.44 24.42
CA ILE A 31 3.22 -4.58 23.04
C ILE A 31 4.74 -4.74 23.01
N GLN A 32 5.47 -3.89 23.74
CA GLN A 32 6.92 -3.97 23.85
C GLN A 32 7.39 -5.33 24.39
N ALA A 33 6.71 -5.85 25.42
CA ALA A 33 7.05 -7.16 25.99
C ALA A 33 6.80 -8.30 24.98
N LYS A 34 5.70 -8.26 24.22
CA LYS A 34 5.42 -9.24 23.15
C LYS A 34 6.46 -9.18 22.04
N VAL A 35 6.82 -7.97 21.60
CA VAL A 35 7.85 -7.77 20.56
C VAL A 35 9.20 -8.29 21.05
N ALA A 36 9.62 -7.94 22.27
CA ALA A 36 10.86 -8.44 22.87
C ALA A 36 10.89 -9.97 22.95
N HIS A 37 9.75 -10.59 23.33
CA HIS A 37 9.62 -12.05 23.36
C HIS A 37 9.75 -12.68 21.97
N LEU A 38 9.12 -12.11 20.94
CA LEU A 38 9.24 -12.58 19.56
C LEU A 38 10.69 -12.47 19.07
N ILE A 39 11.33 -11.34 19.31
CA ILE A 39 12.74 -11.13 18.94
C ILE A 39 13.65 -12.17 19.61
N ALA A 40 13.51 -12.35 20.90
CA ALA A 40 14.34 -13.28 21.67
C ALA A 40 14.20 -14.74 21.25
N ASN A 41 12.99 -15.16 20.82
CA ASN A 41 12.69 -16.58 20.58
C ASN A 41 12.55 -16.95 19.09
N LYS A 42 12.37 -15.98 18.20
CA LYS A 42 12.07 -16.28 16.80
C LYS A 42 13.11 -15.75 15.79
N VAL A 43 13.89 -14.74 16.14
CA VAL A 43 14.88 -14.19 15.20
C VAL A 43 15.93 -15.21 14.83
N SER A 44 16.50 -15.93 15.82
CA SER A 44 17.55 -16.93 15.56
C SER A 44 17.08 -18.10 14.68
N GLU A 45 15.82 -18.50 14.78
CA GLU A 45 15.23 -19.56 13.95
C GLU A 45 15.07 -19.10 12.49
N ASN A 46 14.86 -17.80 12.26
CA ASN A 46 14.59 -17.20 10.96
C ASN A 46 15.80 -16.48 10.36
N ASP A 47 16.92 -16.38 11.06
CA ASP A 47 18.16 -15.76 10.55
C ASP A 47 18.95 -16.75 9.67
N THR A 48 18.31 -17.26 8.62
CA THR A 48 18.89 -18.16 7.64
C THR A 48 19.03 -17.49 6.28
N LEU A 49 19.86 -18.04 5.42
CA LEU A 49 20.06 -17.50 4.07
C LEU A 49 18.77 -17.64 3.24
N GLU A 50 18.04 -18.73 3.40
CA GLU A 50 16.78 -19.00 2.69
C GLU A 50 15.72 -17.97 3.06
N VAL A 51 15.56 -17.67 4.35
CA VAL A 51 14.61 -16.64 4.81
C VAL A 51 15.03 -15.26 4.30
N LYS A 52 16.33 -14.93 4.30
CA LYS A 52 16.82 -13.66 3.75
C LYS A 52 16.55 -13.53 2.26
N LYS A 53 16.74 -14.61 1.48
CA LYS A 53 16.38 -14.64 0.05
C LYS A 53 14.88 -14.46 -0.16
N LEU A 54 14.06 -15.12 0.65
CA LEU A 54 12.60 -14.95 0.60
C LEU A 54 12.20 -13.51 0.92
N LEU A 55 12.73 -12.93 1.98
CA LEU A 55 12.44 -11.55 2.38
C LEU A 55 12.87 -10.55 1.29
N PHE A 56 14.01 -10.79 0.63
CA PHE A 56 14.43 -9.96 -0.49
C PHE A 56 13.42 -9.99 -1.65
N ASN A 57 12.92 -11.18 -1.99
CA ASN A 57 11.90 -11.35 -3.03
C ASN A 57 10.51 -10.82 -2.62
N CYS A 58 10.30 -10.43 -1.37
CA CYS A 58 9.06 -9.81 -0.89
C CYS A 58 9.15 -8.28 -0.81
N ILE A 59 10.26 -7.68 -1.27
CA ILE A 59 10.47 -6.23 -1.21
C ILE A 59 9.75 -5.55 -2.37
N ASP A 60 8.93 -4.56 -2.05
CA ASP A 60 8.54 -3.53 -3.00
C ASP A 60 9.61 -2.45 -2.98
N LEU A 61 10.48 -2.48 -3.99
CA LEU A 61 11.59 -1.54 -4.09
C LEU A 61 11.06 -0.16 -4.42
N THR A 62 11.11 0.74 -3.44
CA THR A 62 10.33 1.98 -3.42
C THR A 62 11.17 3.22 -3.64
N THR A 63 10.70 4.12 -4.51
CA THR A 63 11.14 5.51 -4.56
C THR A 63 9.92 6.44 -4.59
N LEU A 64 9.79 7.24 -3.53
CA LEU A 64 8.69 8.19 -3.33
C LEU A 64 9.25 9.54 -2.86
N LYS A 65 10.32 9.98 -3.49
CA LYS A 65 10.97 11.25 -3.18
C LYS A 65 10.29 12.38 -3.95
N THR A 66 10.17 13.53 -3.33
CA THR A 66 9.69 14.75 -4.00
C THR A 66 10.61 15.21 -5.15
N THR A 67 11.82 14.66 -5.21
CA THR A 67 12.84 14.94 -6.24
C THR A 67 12.89 13.88 -7.33
N ASP A 68 12.01 12.89 -7.31
CA ASP A 68 11.97 11.88 -8.37
C ASP A 68 11.58 12.53 -9.70
N SER A 69 12.23 12.07 -10.76
CA SER A 69 12.02 12.49 -12.15
C SER A 69 11.99 11.25 -13.04
N GLU A 70 11.49 11.38 -14.26
CA GLU A 70 11.50 10.30 -15.24
C GLU A 70 12.89 9.70 -15.40
N GLU A 71 13.93 10.53 -15.49
CA GLU A 71 15.32 10.08 -15.61
C GLU A 71 15.78 9.29 -14.37
N SER A 72 15.42 9.74 -13.16
CA SER A 72 15.82 9.05 -11.92
C SER A 72 15.07 7.71 -11.77
N VAL A 73 13.80 7.66 -12.16
CA VAL A 73 13.00 6.44 -12.13
C VAL A 73 13.44 5.46 -13.23
N LEU A 74 13.77 5.93 -14.42
CA LEU A 74 14.37 5.09 -15.47
C LEU A 74 15.64 4.40 -14.97
N ARG A 75 16.61 5.16 -14.43
CA ARG A 75 17.84 4.58 -13.85
C ARG A 75 17.56 3.63 -12.67
N PHE A 76 16.48 3.87 -11.95
CA PHE A 76 16.05 2.99 -10.87
C PHE A 76 15.55 1.65 -11.41
N THR A 77 14.77 1.65 -12.48
CA THR A 77 14.25 0.46 -13.17
C THR A 77 15.38 -0.33 -13.86
N GLU A 78 16.32 0.37 -14.53
CA GLU A 78 17.49 -0.27 -15.14
C GLU A 78 18.31 -1.09 -14.12
N ARG A 79 18.44 -0.63 -12.89
CA ARG A 79 19.14 -1.39 -11.85
C ARG A 79 18.39 -2.68 -11.45
N VAL A 80 17.07 -2.69 -11.58
CA VAL A 80 16.26 -3.89 -11.35
C VAL A 80 16.42 -4.87 -12.50
N ASN A 81 16.45 -4.37 -13.75
CA ASN A 81 16.73 -5.20 -14.93
C ASN A 81 18.12 -5.86 -14.83
N ASP A 82 19.14 -5.09 -14.49
CA ASP A 82 20.53 -5.57 -14.37
C ASP A 82 20.75 -6.55 -13.19
N PHE A 83 19.76 -6.70 -12.29
CA PHE A 83 19.96 -7.43 -11.04
C PHE A 83 20.21 -8.92 -11.29
N GLU A 84 19.48 -9.55 -12.20
CA GLU A 84 19.57 -10.99 -12.48
C GLU A 84 20.91 -11.36 -13.11
N ASP A 85 21.44 -10.50 -13.97
CA ASP A 85 22.78 -10.70 -14.55
C ASP A 85 23.88 -10.65 -13.48
N LYS A 86 23.69 -9.80 -12.46
CA LYS A 86 24.66 -9.64 -11.37
C LYS A 86 24.54 -10.72 -10.29
N PHE A 87 23.33 -11.24 -10.09
CA PHE A 87 22.99 -12.17 -9.00
C PHE A 87 22.07 -13.31 -9.49
N PRO A 88 22.55 -14.20 -10.38
CA PRO A 88 21.71 -15.22 -11.03
C PRO A 88 21.10 -16.27 -10.08
N ASP A 89 21.64 -16.37 -8.85
CA ASP A 89 21.12 -17.29 -7.82
C ASP A 89 20.06 -16.66 -6.91
N LEU A 90 19.69 -15.39 -7.16
CA LEU A 90 18.70 -14.66 -6.37
C LEU A 90 17.50 -14.28 -7.25
N LYS A 91 16.31 -14.51 -6.74
CA LYS A 91 15.10 -13.90 -7.31
C LYS A 91 15.14 -12.40 -7.10
N ASN A 92 14.59 -11.65 -8.03
CA ASN A 92 14.47 -10.20 -7.96
C ASN A 92 13.49 -9.76 -6.86
N VAL A 93 13.35 -8.46 -6.65
CA VAL A 93 12.34 -7.86 -5.77
C VAL A 93 10.93 -8.19 -6.25
N ALA A 94 9.93 -8.06 -5.38
CA ALA A 94 8.54 -8.33 -5.73
C ALA A 94 7.98 -7.29 -6.71
N ALA A 95 8.22 -6.01 -6.44
CA ALA A 95 7.75 -4.92 -7.27
C ALA A 95 8.68 -3.70 -7.22
N ILE A 96 8.52 -2.82 -8.20
CA ILE A 96 8.99 -1.43 -8.14
C ILE A 96 7.80 -0.57 -7.70
N CYS A 97 7.94 0.19 -6.61
CA CYS A 97 6.89 1.08 -6.12
C CYS A 97 7.25 2.55 -6.36
N VAL A 98 6.35 3.26 -7.04
CA VAL A 98 6.54 4.65 -7.48
C VAL A 98 5.27 5.50 -7.31
N TYR A 99 5.38 6.82 -7.50
CA TYR A 99 4.21 7.66 -7.72
C TYR A 99 3.50 7.32 -9.04
N PRO A 100 2.17 7.46 -9.13
CA PRO A 100 1.37 6.99 -10.29
C PRO A 100 1.77 7.64 -11.62
N ASN A 101 2.27 8.87 -11.59
CA ASN A 101 2.75 9.57 -12.79
C ASN A 101 4.01 8.95 -13.41
N PHE A 102 4.68 8.04 -12.72
CA PHE A 102 5.84 7.30 -13.22
C PHE A 102 5.52 5.86 -13.64
N ALA A 103 4.26 5.41 -13.54
CA ALA A 103 3.87 4.06 -13.93
C ALA A 103 4.26 3.74 -15.37
N ASN A 104 4.01 4.67 -16.29
CA ASN A 104 4.30 4.50 -17.72
C ASN A 104 5.79 4.29 -17.99
N ILE A 105 6.67 5.10 -17.38
CA ILE A 105 8.11 4.94 -17.64
C ILE A 105 8.65 3.62 -17.07
N VAL A 106 8.14 3.17 -15.91
CA VAL A 106 8.49 1.86 -15.37
C VAL A 106 7.97 0.77 -16.30
N SER A 107 6.70 0.83 -16.71
CA SER A 107 6.08 -0.16 -17.61
C SER A 107 6.79 -0.29 -18.96
N GLN A 108 7.33 0.80 -19.49
CA GLN A 108 8.05 0.78 -20.77
C GLN A 108 9.51 0.34 -20.63
N SER A 109 10.11 0.44 -19.46
CA SER A 109 11.54 0.17 -19.26
C SER A 109 11.84 -1.08 -18.44
N LEU A 110 10.85 -1.65 -17.74
CA LEU A 110 11.02 -2.88 -16.98
C LEU A 110 11.02 -4.08 -17.92
N GLU A 111 12.12 -4.83 -17.90
CA GLU A 111 12.36 -5.99 -18.79
C GLU A 111 12.10 -7.32 -18.05
N VAL A 112 12.04 -7.30 -16.72
CA VAL A 112 11.87 -8.49 -15.88
C VAL A 112 10.39 -8.78 -15.66
N GLU A 113 9.90 -9.87 -16.22
CA GLU A 113 8.46 -10.23 -16.19
C GLU A 113 7.92 -10.54 -14.79
N GLU A 114 8.78 -11.02 -13.86
CA GLU A 114 8.37 -11.43 -12.51
C GLU A 114 8.25 -10.26 -11.52
N VAL A 115 8.65 -9.05 -11.90
CA VAL A 115 8.62 -7.86 -11.04
C VAL A 115 7.37 -7.04 -11.32
N GLY A 116 6.56 -6.83 -10.29
CA GLY A 116 5.35 -6.01 -10.38
C GLY A 116 5.64 -4.50 -10.45
N ILE A 117 4.63 -3.74 -10.85
CA ILE A 117 4.65 -2.28 -10.85
C ILE A 117 3.60 -1.80 -9.86
N ALA A 118 4.03 -1.43 -8.66
CA ALA A 118 3.18 -0.88 -7.62
C ALA A 118 3.13 0.64 -7.71
N CYS A 119 1.94 1.21 -7.61
CA CYS A 119 1.77 2.66 -7.55
C CYS A 119 1.00 3.07 -6.30
N VAL A 120 1.54 4.05 -5.57
CA VAL A 120 0.79 4.66 -4.48
C VAL A 120 -0.40 5.43 -5.03
N SER A 121 -1.53 5.42 -4.33
CA SER A 121 -2.76 6.05 -4.77
C SER A 121 -3.62 6.51 -3.59
N ALA A 122 -4.82 6.98 -3.88
CA ALA A 122 -5.80 7.48 -2.94
C ALA A 122 -5.35 8.75 -2.20
N GLY A 123 -4.61 9.62 -2.90
CA GLY A 123 -4.10 10.88 -2.34
C GLY A 123 -2.96 10.69 -1.35
N PHE A 124 -2.06 9.74 -1.65
CA PHE A 124 -0.88 9.47 -0.84
C PHE A 124 -0.04 10.73 -0.59
N PRO A 125 0.53 10.96 0.64
CA PRO A 125 0.46 10.04 1.80
C PRO A 125 -0.72 10.30 2.75
N SER A 126 -1.51 11.33 2.56
CA SER A 126 -2.47 11.80 3.58
C SER A 126 -3.90 11.30 3.38
N SER A 127 -4.24 10.85 2.20
CA SER A 127 -5.62 10.53 1.78
C SER A 127 -6.61 11.71 1.90
N GLN A 128 -6.11 12.95 2.04
CA GLN A 128 -6.91 14.16 2.27
C GLN A 128 -7.30 14.83 0.94
N THR A 129 -8.05 14.11 0.11
CA THR A 129 -8.58 14.61 -1.16
C THR A 129 -9.97 14.04 -1.43
N PHE A 130 -10.61 14.47 -2.51
CA PHE A 130 -11.93 14.02 -2.89
C PHE A 130 -11.90 12.57 -3.38
N THR A 131 -12.96 11.80 -3.09
CA THR A 131 -13.07 10.39 -3.48
C THR A 131 -12.97 10.21 -5.00
N GLU A 132 -13.57 11.12 -5.78
CA GLU A 132 -13.52 11.10 -7.24
C GLU A 132 -12.09 11.28 -7.77
N VAL A 133 -11.27 12.08 -7.10
CA VAL A 133 -9.84 12.25 -7.46
C VAL A 133 -9.06 10.99 -7.18
N LYS A 134 -9.33 10.32 -6.05
CA LYS A 134 -8.68 9.04 -5.71
C LYS A 134 -9.02 7.94 -6.71
N ILE A 135 -10.28 7.86 -7.15
CA ILE A 135 -10.73 6.92 -8.17
C ILE A 135 -10.02 7.21 -9.51
N ALA A 136 -9.96 8.48 -9.91
CA ALA A 136 -9.31 8.88 -11.14
C ALA A 136 -7.80 8.58 -11.12
N GLU A 137 -7.11 8.87 -10.00
CA GLU A 137 -5.70 8.57 -9.81
C GLU A 137 -5.42 7.09 -9.96
N THR A 138 -6.21 6.24 -9.29
CA THR A 138 -6.09 4.77 -9.39
C THR A 138 -6.32 4.28 -10.82
N ALA A 139 -7.37 4.78 -11.49
CA ALA A 139 -7.67 4.38 -12.86
C ALA A 139 -6.57 4.81 -13.84
N MET A 140 -5.98 5.98 -13.65
CA MET A 140 -4.86 6.45 -14.47
C MET A 140 -3.61 5.61 -14.23
N ALA A 141 -3.27 5.30 -12.97
CA ALA A 141 -2.12 4.45 -12.66
C ALA A 141 -2.22 3.08 -13.35
N LEU A 142 -3.39 2.45 -13.29
CA LEU A 142 -3.65 1.17 -13.97
C LEU A 142 -3.54 1.30 -15.49
N HIS A 143 -4.08 2.39 -16.07
CA HIS A 143 -3.98 2.65 -17.51
C HIS A 143 -2.54 2.83 -17.97
N GLU A 144 -1.70 3.44 -17.16
CA GLU A 144 -0.28 3.68 -17.40
C GLU A 144 0.61 2.45 -17.12
N GLY A 145 0.03 1.33 -16.70
CA GLY A 145 0.72 0.05 -16.60
C GLY A 145 1.02 -0.43 -15.17
N ALA A 146 0.47 0.21 -14.14
CA ALA A 146 0.55 -0.34 -12.79
C ALA A 146 -0.16 -1.70 -12.72
N THR A 147 0.49 -2.69 -12.09
CA THR A 147 -0.06 -4.02 -11.83
C THR A 147 -0.61 -4.15 -10.41
N GLU A 148 -0.17 -3.26 -9.52
CA GLU A 148 -0.54 -3.21 -8.11
C GLU A 148 -0.81 -1.77 -7.69
N ILE A 149 -1.77 -1.58 -6.76
CA ILE A 149 -2.13 -0.26 -6.25
C ILE A 149 -2.04 -0.26 -4.73
N ASP A 150 -1.18 0.63 -4.22
CA ASP A 150 -1.00 0.88 -2.80
C ASP A 150 -1.91 2.03 -2.35
N ILE A 151 -3.05 1.71 -1.78
CA ILE A 151 -4.00 2.72 -1.32
C ILE A 151 -3.71 3.19 0.10
N VAL A 152 -3.88 4.48 0.33
CA VAL A 152 -3.85 5.07 1.67
C VAL A 152 -5.27 5.15 2.22
N ILE A 153 -5.51 4.56 3.38
CA ILE A 153 -6.80 4.66 4.07
C ILE A 153 -7.04 6.09 4.58
N SER A 154 -8.31 6.49 4.65
CA SER A 154 -8.71 7.76 5.25
C SER A 154 -8.58 7.71 6.78
N VAL A 155 -7.35 7.92 7.29
CA VAL A 155 -7.02 7.82 8.73
C VAL A 155 -7.90 8.74 9.58
N GLY A 156 -8.21 9.95 9.10
CA GLY A 156 -9.12 10.87 9.81
C GLY A 156 -10.52 10.28 10.03
N LYS A 157 -11.08 9.60 9.03
CA LYS A 157 -12.36 8.88 9.16
C LYS A 157 -12.25 7.76 10.19
N PHE A 158 -11.17 6.96 10.13
CA PHE A 158 -10.93 5.89 11.10
C PHE A 158 -10.88 6.42 12.54
N LEU A 159 -10.09 7.46 12.79
CA LEU A 159 -9.91 8.04 14.12
C LEU A 159 -11.18 8.72 14.65
N SER A 160 -12.05 9.21 13.78
CA SER A 160 -13.36 9.77 14.17
C SER A 160 -14.46 8.72 14.34
N GLY A 161 -14.16 7.44 14.09
CA GLY A 161 -15.15 6.34 14.17
C GLY A 161 -16.04 6.21 12.93
N ASP A 162 -15.78 6.95 11.86
CA ASP A 162 -16.46 6.82 10.57
C ASP A 162 -15.88 5.64 9.77
N TYR A 163 -16.05 4.44 10.30
CA TYR A 163 -15.55 3.22 9.68
C TYR A 163 -16.24 2.89 8.36
N GLU A 164 -17.53 3.23 8.24
CA GLU A 164 -18.30 3.02 7.02
C GLU A 164 -17.76 3.89 5.90
N GLY A 165 -17.61 5.20 6.13
CA GLY A 165 -17.05 6.10 5.12
C GLY A 165 -15.60 5.77 4.75
N MET A 166 -14.80 5.23 5.69
CA MET A 166 -13.44 4.76 5.38
C MET A 166 -13.48 3.50 4.48
N CYS A 167 -14.36 2.54 4.77
CA CYS A 167 -14.48 1.32 3.97
C CYS A 167 -15.08 1.61 2.59
N ASP A 168 -16.04 2.51 2.50
CA ASP A 168 -16.63 2.91 1.22
C ASP A 168 -15.59 3.58 0.31
N ASP A 169 -14.75 4.45 0.85
CA ASP A 169 -13.60 4.99 0.11
C ASP A 169 -12.76 3.85 -0.48
N CYS A 170 -12.34 2.88 0.33
CA CYS A 170 -11.51 1.76 -0.14
C CYS A 170 -12.22 0.89 -1.20
N LEU A 171 -13.52 0.60 -1.01
CA LEU A 171 -14.29 -0.24 -1.93
C LEU A 171 -14.48 0.42 -3.30
N LEU A 172 -14.58 1.74 -3.35
CA LEU A 172 -14.73 2.48 -4.61
C LEU A 172 -13.48 2.40 -5.50
N TYR A 173 -12.29 2.20 -4.93
CA TYR A 173 -11.06 2.04 -5.73
C TYR A 173 -10.87 0.60 -6.23
N THR A 174 -11.40 -0.38 -5.49
CA THR A 174 -11.17 -1.81 -5.74
C THR A 174 -12.33 -2.48 -6.47
N SER A 175 -13.48 -1.83 -6.55
CA SER A 175 -14.64 -2.36 -7.30
C SER A 175 -14.55 -1.97 -8.77
N PRO A 176 -14.83 -2.88 -9.71
CA PRO A 176 -14.98 -2.53 -11.11
C PRO A 176 -16.06 -1.46 -11.24
N SER A 177 -15.73 -0.38 -11.94
CA SER A 177 -16.65 0.75 -12.13
C SER A 177 -17.97 0.26 -12.69
N PRO A 178 -19.14 0.71 -12.14
CA PRO A 178 -20.44 0.42 -12.77
C PRO A 178 -20.57 0.95 -14.20
N ARG A 179 -19.58 1.71 -14.68
CA ARG A 179 -19.50 2.25 -16.03
C ARG A 179 -18.65 1.43 -16.99
N ASP A 180 -18.02 0.35 -16.55
CA ASP A 180 -17.41 -0.59 -17.48
C ASP A 180 -18.55 -1.25 -18.27
N PRO A 181 -18.68 -0.97 -19.58
CA PRO A 181 -19.68 -1.66 -20.38
C PRO A 181 -19.32 -3.15 -20.34
N LYS A 182 -20.21 -3.95 -19.78
CA LYS A 182 -20.10 -5.40 -19.91
C LYS A 182 -20.00 -5.71 -21.40
N THR A 183 -18.79 -5.99 -21.83
CA THR A 183 -18.55 -6.61 -23.14
C THR A 183 -19.08 -8.04 -23.12
#